data_cec543f53f5511e3438e7517bb1dd98d
#
_entry.id   cec543f53f5511e3438e7517bb1dd98d
#
_cell.length_a   1.000
_cell.length_b   1.000
_cell.length_c   1.000
_cell.angle_alpha   90.00
_cell.angle_beta   90.00
_cell.angle_gamma   90.00
#
_symmetry.space_group_name_H-M   'P 1'
#
loop_
_entity.id
_entity.type
_entity.pdbx_description
1 polymer ?
#
loop_
_entity_poly.entity_id
_entity_poly.type
_entity_poly.pdbx_seq_one_letter_code
_entity_poly.pdbx_strand_id
1 'polypeptide(L)'
;HDVALQGLPVVICLDRGGLVGEDGPTHHGCYDMSIYRSIPGTIIAAPKDELELKSMMYSALKSETGPYIIRYPRGYGEGVQWKDVPAQDIQTGRGEQLVSGSKVAIIAAGPVVNRAVEAAREIEAETGWTPSIYNIRYIKPIDQQILSEVYNEYDKVVTIEDGTVLGGLYGAVAEYMSAQSSPKPVRAIGIPDRYISQGAQKELRAECGLTGEKKKRV
;
A
#
# COMPACT_ATOMS: atom_id res chain seq x y z
N HIS A 1 -18.39 5.64 9.54
CA HIS A 1 -18.83 7.04 9.48
C HIS A 1 -19.03 7.59 10.89
N ASP A 2 -19.93 7.02 11.71
CA ASP A 2 -20.32 7.57 13.01
C ASP A 2 -19.18 7.64 14.03
N VAL A 3 -18.28 6.67 14.01
CA VAL A 3 -17.05 6.67 14.83
C VAL A 3 -16.14 7.84 14.44
N ALA A 4 -15.97 8.07 13.14
CA ALA A 4 -15.13 9.16 12.63
C ALA A 4 -15.75 10.54 12.91
N LEU A 5 -17.08 10.67 12.75
CA LEU A 5 -17.81 11.91 13.03
C LEU A 5 -17.63 12.36 14.48
N GLN A 6 -17.58 11.42 15.42
CA GLN A 6 -17.40 11.67 16.85
C GLN A 6 -15.91 11.74 17.27
N GLY A 7 -14.97 11.50 16.35
CA GLY A 7 -13.54 11.50 16.65
C GLY A 7 -13.10 10.41 17.63
N LEU A 8 -13.83 9.29 17.72
CA LEU A 8 -13.54 8.25 18.71
C LEU A 8 -12.25 7.49 18.39
N PRO A 9 -11.36 7.28 19.38
CA PRO A 9 -10.08 6.58 19.19
C PRO A 9 -10.28 5.05 19.14
N VAL A 10 -10.95 4.57 18.09
CA VAL A 10 -11.24 3.15 17.88
C VAL A 10 -10.23 2.57 16.88
N VAL A 11 -9.61 1.45 17.23
CA VAL A 11 -8.75 0.68 16.31
C VAL A 11 -9.60 -0.37 15.60
N ILE A 12 -9.63 -0.32 14.27
CA ILE A 12 -10.38 -1.24 13.42
C ILE A 12 -9.38 -2.09 12.65
N CYS A 13 -9.34 -3.38 12.93
CA CYS A 13 -8.50 -4.34 12.23
C CYS A 13 -9.29 -4.99 11.09
N LEU A 14 -8.88 -4.72 9.86
CA LEU A 14 -9.46 -5.31 8.66
C LEU A 14 -8.56 -6.45 8.17
N ASP A 15 -8.94 -7.67 8.48
CA ASP A 15 -8.34 -8.85 7.89
C ASP A 15 -8.79 -9.03 6.43
N ARG A 16 -8.13 -9.91 5.69
CA ARG A 16 -8.43 -10.21 4.28
C ARG A 16 -8.25 -9.04 3.32
N GLY A 17 -7.39 -8.08 3.64
CA GLY A 17 -6.99 -7.04 2.68
C GLY A 17 -6.43 -7.65 1.39
N GLY A 18 -6.87 -7.16 0.23
CA GLY A 18 -6.47 -7.68 -1.06
C GLY A 18 -7.20 -8.97 -1.48
N LEU A 19 -6.53 -9.77 -2.31
CA LEU A 19 -7.07 -11.03 -2.84
C LEU A 19 -6.95 -12.15 -1.81
N VAL A 20 -8.08 -12.75 -1.40
CA VAL A 20 -8.11 -13.83 -0.40
C VAL A 20 -7.97 -15.23 -0.99
N GLY A 21 -8.19 -15.39 -2.29
CA GLY A 21 -8.03 -16.66 -2.99
C GLY A 21 -9.32 -17.45 -3.17
N GLU A 22 -9.41 -18.62 -2.56
CA GLU A 22 -10.48 -19.61 -2.80
C GLU A 22 -11.88 -19.14 -2.43
N ASP A 23 -12.00 -18.25 -1.44
CA ASP A 23 -13.31 -17.72 -1.00
C ASP A 23 -13.95 -16.78 -2.06
N GLY A 24 -13.17 -16.30 -3.03
CA GLY A 24 -13.66 -15.58 -4.20
C GLY A 24 -14.10 -14.14 -3.96
N PRO A 25 -14.84 -13.55 -4.91
CA PRO A 25 -15.11 -12.12 -5.01
C PRO A 25 -15.89 -11.54 -3.83
N THR A 26 -16.68 -12.34 -3.13
CA THR A 26 -17.45 -11.89 -1.95
C THR A 26 -16.58 -11.69 -0.70
N HIS A 27 -15.34 -12.18 -0.72
CA HIS A 27 -14.42 -12.13 0.41
C HIS A 27 -13.13 -11.33 0.11
N HIS A 28 -12.88 -10.95 -1.14
CA HIS A 28 -11.74 -10.09 -1.48
C HIS A 28 -11.86 -8.72 -0.82
N GLY A 29 -10.90 -8.35 0.01
CA GLY A 29 -10.80 -7.04 0.65
C GLY A 29 -10.13 -6.02 -0.27
N CYS A 30 -10.68 -5.80 -1.45
CA CYS A 30 -10.07 -4.98 -2.49
C CYS A 30 -10.50 -3.51 -2.44
N TYR A 31 -11.58 -3.18 -1.74
CA TYR A 31 -12.24 -1.88 -1.82
C TYR A 31 -12.07 -1.03 -0.56
N ASP A 32 -11.51 -1.59 0.48
CA ASP A 32 -11.38 -1.00 1.83
C ASP A 32 -10.65 0.36 1.80
N MET A 33 -9.49 0.43 1.16
CA MET A 33 -8.73 1.68 1.06
C MET A 33 -9.55 2.80 0.39
N SER A 34 -10.23 2.50 -0.70
CA SER A 34 -11.05 3.46 -1.44
C SER A 34 -12.25 3.94 -0.64
N ILE A 35 -12.96 3.01 0.01
CA ILE A 35 -14.17 3.31 0.79
C ILE A 35 -13.82 4.17 2.00
N TYR A 36 -12.84 3.75 2.79
CA TYR A 36 -12.53 4.45 4.04
C TYR A 36 -11.76 5.76 3.81
N ARG A 37 -11.00 5.88 2.70
CA ARG A 37 -10.28 7.11 2.39
C ARG A 37 -11.20 8.31 2.19
N SER A 38 -12.42 8.11 1.73
CA SER A 38 -13.40 9.18 1.54
C SER A 38 -13.98 9.75 2.85
N ILE A 39 -13.85 9.02 3.97
CA ILE A 39 -14.44 9.43 5.26
C ILE A 39 -13.47 10.38 5.99
N PRO A 40 -13.88 11.62 6.34
CA PRO A 40 -13.05 12.54 7.11
C PRO A 40 -12.63 11.95 8.47
N GLY A 41 -11.42 12.31 8.94
CA GLY A 41 -10.94 11.88 10.26
C GLY A 41 -10.45 10.43 10.37
N THR A 42 -10.58 9.60 9.33
CA THR A 42 -10.04 8.24 9.35
C THR A 42 -8.53 8.21 9.15
N ILE A 43 -7.86 7.30 9.85
CA ILE A 43 -6.46 6.91 9.60
C ILE A 43 -6.49 5.53 8.95
N ILE A 44 -5.77 5.34 7.84
CA ILE A 44 -5.73 4.06 7.11
C ILE A 44 -4.27 3.64 6.93
N ALA A 45 -3.91 2.53 7.56
CA ALA A 45 -2.59 1.95 7.55
C ALA A 45 -2.57 0.57 6.87
N ALA A 46 -1.51 0.28 6.14
CA ALA A 46 -1.29 -0.98 5.43
C ALA A 46 0.15 -1.45 5.67
N PRO A 47 0.39 -2.30 6.69
CA PRO A 47 1.71 -2.80 7.01
C PRO A 47 2.25 -3.74 5.94
N LYS A 48 3.57 -3.67 5.68
CA LYS A 48 4.25 -4.53 4.71
C LYS A 48 4.58 -5.93 5.24
N ASP A 49 4.68 -6.09 6.56
CA ASP A 49 5.07 -7.32 7.24
C ASP A 49 4.53 -7.39 8.68
N GLU A 50 4.82 -8.49 9.38
CA GLU A 50 4.34 -8.76 10.74
C GLU A 50 4.91 -7.80 11.78
N LEU A 51 6.17 -7.37 11.63
CA LEU A 51 6.81 -6.42 12.55
C LEU A 51 6.20 -5.03 12.40
N GLU A 52 5.95 -4.61 11.17
CA GLU A 52 5.29 -3.35 10.91
C GLU A 52 3.82 -3.37 11.38
N LEU A 53 3.11 -4.50 11.20
CA LEU A 53 1.76 -4.68 11.76
C LEU A 53 1.76 -4.53 13.28
N LYS A 54 2.69 -5.21 13.98
CA LYS A 54 2.86 -5.09 15.43
C LYS A 54 3.11 -3.63 15.86
N SER A 55 3.97 -2.93 15.12
CA SER A 55 4.34 -1.55 15.41
C SER A 55 3.18 -0.58 15.13
N MET A 56 2.43 -0.78 14.04
CA MET A 56 1.22 0.00 13.75
C MET A 56 0.12 -0.23 14.79
N MET A 57 -0.08 -1.47 15.26
CA MET A 57 -1.01 -1.76 16.36
C MET A 57 -0.62 -1.02 17.63
N TYR A 58 0.67 -1.02 17.97
CA TYR A 58 1.20 -0.29 19.12
C TYR A 58 0.95 1.22 18.99
N SER A 59 1.24 1.81 17.84
CA SER A 59 1.02 3.23 17.58
C SER A 59 -0.48 3.58 17.58
N ALA A 60 -1.32 2.70 17.03
CA ALA A 60 -2.76 2.90 17.00
C ALA A 60 -3.39 2.92 18.41
N LEU A 61 -2.89 2.06 19.33
CA LEU A 61 -3.35 2.03 20.72
C LEU A 61 -2.96 3.29 21.51
N LYS A 62 -1.98 4.04 21.05
CA LYS A 62 -1.55 5.31 21.63
C LYS A 62 -2.24 6.53 20.99
N SER A 63 -2.94 6.30 19.88
CA SER A 63 -3.61 7.38 19.16
C SER A 63 -4.82 7.90 19.95
N GLU A 64 -4.89 9.19 20.14
CA GLU A 64 -6.03 9.88 20.76
C GLU A 64 -7.09 10.30 19.72
N THR A 65 -6.80 10.05 18.44
CA THR A 65 -7.69 10.36 17.31
C THR A 65 -8.00 9.11 16.53
N GLY A 66 -9.15 9.07 15.86
CA GLY A 66 -9.54 7.89 15.09
C GLY A 66 -10.84 8.11 14.33
N PRO A 67 -11.32 7.05 13.69
CA PRO A 67 -10.88 5.65 13.77
C PRO A 67 -9.52 5.39 13.08
N TYR A 68 -8.74 4.49 13.68
CA TYR A 68 -7.48 4.03 13.14
C TYR A 68 -7.69 2.65 12.51
N ILE A 69 -7.63 2.58 11.19
CA ILE A 69 -7.92 1.38 10.41
C ILE A 69 -6.61 0.75 9.98
N ILE A 70 -6.36 -0.49 10.38
CA ILE A 70 -5.19 -1.27 9.97
C ILE A 70 -5.69 -2.43 9.11
N ARG A 71 -5.30 -2.46 7.83
CA ARG A 71 -5.67 -3.54 6.91
C ARG A 71 -4.49 -4.47 6.66
N TYR A 72 -4.73 -5.77 6.69
CA TYR A 72 -3.72 -6.80 6.46
C TYR A 72 -4.31 -8.00 5.72
N PRO A 73 -3.47 -8.77 4.98
CA PRO A 73 -3.98 -9.85 4.14
C PRO A 73 -4.36 -11.11 4.94
N ARG A 74 -5.08 -12.01 4.29
CA ARG A 74 -5.20 -13.41 4.68
C ARG A 74 -3.99 -14.19 4.16
N GLY A 75 -3.46 -15.13 4.94
CA GLY A 75 -2.40 -16.06 4.54
C GLY A 75 -1.26 -16.09 5.53
N TYR A 76 -0.15 -16.64 5.08
CA TYR A 76 1.10 -16.59 5.83
C TYR A 76 1.72 -15.20 5.72
N GLY A 77 2.42 -14.77 6.77
CA GLY A 77 3.19 -13.54 6.75
C GLY A 77 4.44 -13.65 5.89
N GLU A 78 5.21 -12.59 5.82
CA GLU A 78 6.48 -12.54 5.09
C GLU A 78 7.60 -13.30 5.81
N GLY A 79 7.36 -13.72 7.06
CA GLY A 79 8.30 -14.53 7.85
C GLY A 79 9.40 -13.72 8.54
N VAL A 80 9.20 -12.42 8.72
CA VAL A 80 10.17 -11.59 9.45
C VAL A 80 10.16 -11.90 10.94
N GLN A 81 11.32 -11.72 11.59
CA GLN A 81 11.40 -11.86 13.05
C GLN A 81 10.66 -10.71 13.74
N TRP A 82 9.56 -11.01 14.41
CA TRP A 82 8.72 -10.00 15.05
C TRP A 82 8.41 -10.27 16.52
N LYS A 83 8.48 -11.55 16.98
CA LYS A 83 8.01 -11.93 18.31
C LYS A 83 8.86 -11.29 19.42
N ASP A 84 10.17 -11.37 19.29
CA ASP A 84 11.14 -10.91 20.28
C ASP A 84 11.70 -9.51 19.96
N VAL A 85 11.19 -8.86 18.90
CA VAL A 85 11.55 -7.50 18.52
C VAL A 85 10.55 -6.54 19.14
N PRO A 86 10.97 -5.49 19.88
CA PRO A 86 10.07 -4.50 20.43
C PRO A 86 9.27 -3.78 19.33
N ALA A 87 7.99 -3.52 19.60
CA ALA A 87 7.19 -2.66 18.73
C ALA A 87 7.77 -1.25 18.69
N GLN A 88 7.84 -0.67 17.51
CA GLN A 88 8.28 0.70 17.31
C GLN A 88 7.07 1.65 17.29
N ASP A 89 7.25 2.87 17.74
CA ASP A 89 6.25 3.91 17.61
C ASP A 89 6.37 4.52 16.21
N ILE A 90 5.46 4.14 15.32
CA ILE A 90 5.43 4.66 13.95
C ILE A 90 4.58 5.92 13.93
N GLN A 91 5.18 7.04 13.59
CA GLN A 91 4.45 8.30 13.45
C GLN A 91 3.38 8.16 12.36
N THR A 92 2.14 8.46 12.72
CA THR A 92 1.00 8.43 11.78
C THR A 92 1.26 9.32 10.57
N GLY A 93 1.00 8.78 9.38
CA GLY A 93 1.20 9.47 8.12
C GLY A 93 2.67 9.53 7.64
N ARG A 94 3.56 8.72 8.23
CA ARG A 94 4.96 8.64 7.81
C ARG A 94 5.29 7.32 7.14
N GLY A 95 5.78 7.42 5.91
CA GLY A 95 6.36 6.32 5.15
C GLY A 95 7.86 6.19 5.36
N GLU A 96 8.48 5.37 4.53
CA GLU A 96 9.94 5.18 4.48
C GLU A 96 10.41 4.87 3.07
N GLN A 97 11.62 5.28 2.72
CA GLN A 97 12.31 4.82 1.50
C GLN A 97 13.05 3.54 1.81
N LEU A 98 12.78 2.47 1.05
CA LEU A 98 13.42 1.16 1.22
C LEU A 98 14.56 0.93 0.23
N VAL A 99 14.44 1.49 -0.97
CA VAL A 99 15.47 1.41 -2.01
C VAL A 99 15.68 2.80 -2.56
N SER A 100 16.91 3.28 -2.56
CA SER A 100 17.30 4.51 -3.23
C SER A 100 17.76 4.15 -4.66
N GLY A 101 17.15 4.76 -5.63
CA GLY A 101 17.42 4.51 -7.05
C GLY A 101 17.24 5.75 -7.89
N SER A 102 16.91 5.59 -9.16
CA SER A 102 16.79 6.69 -10.11
C SER A 102 15.67 6.46 -11.12
N LYS A 103 15.35 7.47 -11.93
CA LYS A 103 14.43 7.46 -13.08
C LYS A 103 12.95 7.21 -12.75
N VAL A 104 12.64 6.31 -11.83
CA VAL A 104 11.27 5.91 -11.49
C VAL A 104 11.12 5.83 -9.98
N ALA A 105 10.11 6.47 -9.44
CA ALA A 105 9.67 6.25 -8.06
C ALA A 105 8.50 5.26 -8.05
N ILE A 106 8.61 4.22 -7.23
CA ILE A 106 7.55 3.26 -6.96
C ILE A 106 7.06 3.48 -5.53
N ILE A 107 5.81 3.88 -5.38
CA ILE A 107 5.14 4.07 -4.10
C ILE A 107 4.21 2.89 -3.87
N ALA A 108 4.43 2.14 -2.81
CA ALA A 108 3.65 0.93 -2.53
C ALA A 108 3.12 0.92 -1.09
N ALA A 109 2.04 0.17 -0.85
CA ALA A 109 1.42 0.00 0.46
C ALA A 109 1.03 -1.45 0.71
N GLY A 110 1.26 -1.93 1.93
CA GLY A 110 0.97 -3.31 2.33
C GLY A 110 2.02 -4.31 1.84
N PRO A 111 1.76 -5.62 1.85
CA PRO A 111 2.75 -6.66 1.53
C PRO A 111 3.31 -6.60 0.10
N VAL A 112 2.62 -5.94 -0.82
CA VAL A 112 3.12 -5.73 -2.19
C VAL A 112 4.39 -4.86 -2.25
N VAL A 113 4.71 -4.15 -1.17
CA VAL A 113 5.99 -3.42 -0.99
C VAL A 113 7.17 -4.37 -1.12
N ASN A 114 7.09 -5.57 -0.49
CA ASN A 114 8.18 -6.55 -0.55
C ASN A 114 8.39 -7.06 -1.97
N ARG A 115 7.31 -7.24 -2.74
CA ARG A 115 7.37 -7.61 -4.17
C ARG A 115 7.97 -6.49 -5.02
N ALA A 116 7.70 -5.23 -4.68
CA ALA A 116 8.33 -4.10 -5.36
C ALA A 116 9.85 -4.04 -5.11
N VAL A 117 10.29 -4.35 -3.89
CA VAL A 117 11.72 -4.45 -3.55
C VAL A 117 12.39 -5.61 -4.29
N GLU A 118 11.74 -6.79 -4.37
CA GLU A 118 12.24 -7.92 -5.17
C GLU A 118 12.39 -7.54 -6.65
N ALA A 119 11.35 -6.95 -7.23
CA ALA A 119 11.37 -6.49 -8.63
C ALA A 119 12.44 -5.43 -8.89
N ALA A 120 12.72 -4.54 -7.94
CA ALA A 120 13.80 -3.56 -8.07
C ALA A 120 15.18 -4.24 -8.18
N ARG A 121 15.42 -5.29 -7.41
CA ARG A 121 16.67 -6.09 -7.49
C ARG A 121 16.80 -6.83 -8.83
N GLU A 122 15.71 -7.37 -9.35
CA GLU A 122 15.68 -8.02 -10.67
C GLU A 122 15.98 -7.01 -11.79
N ILE A 123 15.37 -5.82 -11.75
CA ILE A 123 15.62 -4.74 -12.70
C ILE A 123 17.09 -4.32 -12.64
N GLU A 124 17.66 -4.17 -11.45
CA GLU A 124 19.07 -3.82 -11.28
C GLU A 124 20.00 -4.87 -11.88
N ALA A 125 19.74 -6.14 -11.62
CA ALA A 125 20.52 -7.23 -12.16
C ALA A 125 20.45 -7.33 -13.70
N GLU A 126 19.29 -7.03 -14.29
CA GLU A 126 19.08 -7.09 -15.74
C GLU A 126 19.59 -5.84 -16.49
N THR A 127 19.53 -4.67 -15.87
CA THR A 127 19.67 -3.39 -16.57
C THR A 127 20.77 -2.47 -16.04
N GLY A 128 21.31 -2.79 -14.86
CA GLY A 128 22.32 -1.96 -14.18
C GLY A 128 21.76 -0.69 -13.54
N TRP A 129 20.44 -0.50 -13.49
CA TRP A 129 19.82 0.60 -12.75
C TRP A 129 18.68 0.08 -11.85
N THR A 130 18.36 0.81 -10.79
CA THR A 130 17.28 0.44 -9.87
C THR A 130 16.29 1.60 -9.69
N PRO A 131 14.96 1.33 -9.59
CA PRO A 131 13.99 2.33 -9.20
C PRO A 131 14.07 2.63 -7.70
N SER A 132 13.61 3.80 -7.27
CA SER A 132 13.38 4.05 -5.85
C SER A 132 12.09 3.40 -5.39
N ILE A 133 12.11 2.78 -4.21
CA ILE A 133 10.95 2.12 -3.61
C ILE A 133 10.60 2.81 -2.30
N TYR A 134 9.36 3.26 -2.20
CA TYR A 134 8.79 3.88 -1.01
C TYR A 134 7.67 3.02 -0.45
N ASN A 135 7.81 2.62 0.81
CA ASN A 135 6.71 2.07 1.61
C ASN A 135 5.94 3.24 2.21
N ILE A 136 4.78 3.55 1.65
CA ILE A 136 4.02 4.71 2.10
C ILE A 136 3.34 4.49 3.46
N ARG A 137 3.15 3.25 3.89
CA ARG A 137 2.52 2.82 5.15
C ARG A 137 1.08 3.27 5.30
N TYR A 138 0.80 4.55 5.08
CA TYR A 138 -0.51 5.17 5.30
C TYR A 138 -1.12 5.67 4.00
N ILE A 139 -2.34 5.22 3.74
CA ILE A 139 -3.15 5.73 2.64
C ILE A 139 -3.76 7.09 3.03
N LYS A 140 -4.03 7.23 4.35
CA LYS A 140 -4.55 8.45 4.96
C LYS A 140 -4.13 8.55 6.44
N PRO A 141 -3.56 9.70 6.89
CA PRO A 141 -3.01 10.73 6.01
C PRO A 141 -1.82 10.19 5.21
N ILE A 142 -1.70 10.60 3.96
CA ILE A 142 -0.56 10.20 3.13
C ILE A 142 0.67 11.07 3.45
N ASP A 143 1.86 10.51 3.35
CA ASP A 143 3.12 11.24 3.63
C ASP A 143 3.41 12.31 2.57
N GLN A 144 3.11 13.56 2.92
CA GLN A 144 3.32 14.71 2.05
C GLN A 144 4.80 14.98 1.77
N GLN A 145 5.70 14.58 2.68
CA GLN A 145 7.13 14.77 2.50
C GLN A 145 7.67 13.83 1.42
N ILE A 146 7.31 12.55 1.48
CA ILE A 146 7.64 11.59 0.41
C ILE A 146 7.04 12.03 -0.93
N LEU A 147 5.79 12.48 -0.94
CA LEU A 147 5.15 12.93 -2.19
C LEU A 147 5.84 14.16 -2.79
N SER A 148 6.27 15.10 -1.94
CA SER A 148 7.03 16.28 -2.37
C SER A 148 8.40 15.90 -2.93
N GLU A 149 9.13 15.00 -2.27
CA GLU A 149 10.41 14.46 -2.74
C GLU A 149 10.24 13.77 -4.09
N VAL A 150 9.29 12.85 -4.19
CA VAL A 150 8.99 12.13 -5.44
C VAL A 150 8.58 13.10 -6.57
N TYR A 151 7.79 14.11 -6.27
CA TYR A 151 7.43 15.13 -7.26
C TYR A 151 8.65 15.89 -7.78
N ASN A 152 9.58 16.24 -6.92
CA ASN A 152 10.75 17.04 -7.31
C ASN A 152 11.82 16.21 -8.03
N GLU A 153 12.02 14.96 -7.65
CA GLU A 153 13.16 14.15 -8.08
C GLU A 153 12.86 13.19 -9.24
N TYR A 154 11.58 12.84 -9.47
CA TYR A 154 11.25 11.80 -10.46
C TYR A 154 10.21 12.29 -11.48
N ASP A 155 10.47 11.97 -12.75
CA ASP A 155 9.51 12.22 -13.84
C ASP A 155 8.47 11.11 -14.00
N LYS A 156 8.79 9.91 -13.51
CA LYS A 156 7.93 8.74 -13.63
C LYS A 156 7.57 8.21 -12.25
N VAL A 157 6.27 8.17 -11.97
CA VAL A 157 5.71 7.71 -10.71
C VAL A 157 4.80 6.50 -10.96
N VAL A 158 5.01 5.45 -10.19
CA VAL A 158 4.19 4.22 -10.23
C VAL A 158 3.65 3.96 -8.83
N THR A 159 2.38 3.62 -8.71
CA THR A 159 1.81 3.13 -7.46
C THR A 159 1.56 1.63 -7.55
N ILE A 160 1.79 0.92 -6.44
CA ILE A 160 1.49 -0.52 -6.33
C ILE A 160 0.66 -0.74 -5.07
N GLU A 161 -0.53 -1.33 -5.24
CA GLU A 161 -1.45 -1.65 -4.15
C GLU A 161 -2.17 -2.99 -4.39
N ASP A 162 -2.49 -3.71 -3.34
CA ASP A 162 -3.34 -4.89 -3.39
C ASP A 162 -4.83 -4.55 -3.16
N GLY A 163 -5.20 -3.35 -3.56
CA GLY A 163 -6.54 -2.78 -3.62
C GLY A 163 -6.95 -2.45 -5.04
N THR A 164 -8.21 -2.04 -5.21
CA THR A 164 -8.67 -1.52 -6.50
C THR A 164 -7.88 -0.28 -6.90
N VAL A 165 -7.57 -0.15 -8.19
CA VAL A 165 -6.91 1.04 -8.74
C VAL A 165 -7.79 2.30 -8.69
N LEU A 166 -9.06 2.18 -8.26
CA LEU A 166 -9.98 3.30 -8.14
C LEU A 166 -10.02 3.83 -6.70
N GLY A 167 -9.52 5.05 -6.49
CA GLY A 167 -9.70 5.79 -5.23
C GLY A 167 -8.82 5.36 -4.05
N GLY A 168 -8.00 4.31 -4.18
CA GLY A 168 -7.06 3.84 -3.15
C GLY A 168 -5.76 4.65 -3.09
N LEU A 169 -4.62 3.96 -3.02
CA LEU A 169 -3.30 4.58 -3.02
C LEU A 169 -3.06 5.38 -4.30
N TYR A 170 -3.37 4.79 -5.46
CA TYR A 170 -3.26 5.49 -6.73
C TYR A 170 -4.02 6.82 -6.71
N GLY A 171 -5.27 6.82 -6.24
CA GLY A 171 -6.07 8.03 -6.15
C GLY A 171 -5.40 9.10 -5.28
N ALA A 172 -4.89 8.72 -4.10
CA ALA A 172 -4.23 9.65 -3.20
C ALA A 172 -2.97 10.28 -3.80
N VAL A 173 -2.14 9.48 -4.48
CA VAL A 173 -0.91 9.97 -5.15
C VAL A 173 -1.25 10.82 -6.38
N ALA A 174 -2.21 10.37 -7.20
CA ALA A 174 -2.62 11.09 -8.41
C ALA A 174 -3.24 12.46 -8.08
N GLU A 175 -4.05 12.57 -7.03
CA GLU A 175 -4.60 13.83 -6.52
C GLU A 175 -3.49 14.80 -6.13
N TYR A 176 -2.48 14.32 -5.39
CA TYR A 176 -1.33 15.14 -5.04
C TYR A 176 -0.57 15.62 -6.27
N MET A 177 -0.20 14.70 -7.17
CA MET A 177 0.60 15.01 -8.37
C MET A 177 -0.12 15.94 -9.35
N SER A 178 -1.46 15.83 -9.45
CA SER A 178 -2.28 16.68 -10.32
C SER A 178 -2.50 18.09 -9.76
N ALA A 179 -2.41 18.26 -8.45
CA ALA A 179 -2.57 19.55 -7.78
C ALA A 179 -1.31 20.45 -7.84
N GLN A 180 -0.19 19.90 -8.33
CA GLN A 180 1.04 20.68 -8.48
C GLN A 180 1.03 21.61 -9.68
N SER A 181 1.91 22.62 -9.67
CA SER A 181 2.03 23.59 -10.77
C SER A 181 2.36 22.97 -12.13
N SER A 182 3.05 21.83 -12.13
CA SER A 182 3.34 21.02 -13.31
C SER A 182 2.88 19.58 -13.05
N PRO A 183 1.63 19.22 -13.38
CA PRO A 183 1.08 17.91 -13.10
C PRO A 183 1.91 16.76 -13.66
N LYS A 184 2.16 15.74 -12.87
CA LYS A 184 2.91 14.54 -13.30
C LYS A 184 1.97 13.35 -13.43
N PRO A 185 2.10 12.55 -14.51
CA PRO A 185 1.31 11.33 -14.66
C PRO A 185 1.76 10.26 -13.67
N VAL A 186 0.79 9.54 -13.11
CA VAL A 186 1.01 8.39 -12.23
C VAL A 186 0.46 7.15 -12.92
N ARG A 187 1.24 6.06 -12.91
CA ARG A 187 0.79 4.76 -13.40
C ARG A 187 0.38 3.89 -12.23
N ALA A 188 -0.83 3.33 -12.28
CA ALA A 188 -1.33 2.39 -11.27
C ALA A 188 -0.99 0.95 -11.62
N ILE A 189 -0.59 0.16 -10.61
CA ILE A 189 -0.57 -1.28 -10.59
C ILE A 189 -1.40 -1.71 -9.38
N GLY A 190 -2.47 -2.44 -9.62
CA GLY A 190 -3.41 -2.87 -8.58
C GLY A 190 -4.52 -3.71 -9.17
N ILE A 191 -5.56 -3.96 -8.39
CA ILE A 191 -6.70 -4.77 -8.82
C ILE A 191 -7.54 -3.94 -9.79
N PRO A 192 -7.77 -4.44 -11.03
CA PRO A 192 -8.53 -3.72 -12.05
C PRO A 192 -10.01 -3.58 -11.65
N ASP A 193 -10.71 -2.62 -12.28
CA ASP A 193 -12.14 -2.37 -12.07
C ASP A 193 -13.00 -3.51 -12.64
N ARG A 194 -12.92 -4.66 -12.02
CA ARG A 194 -13.75 -5.85 -12.27
C ARG A 194 -13.68 -6.80 -11.09
N TYR A 195 -14.69 -7.64 -10.93
CA TYR A 195 -14.64 -8.73 -9.96
C TYR A 195 -13.60 -9.78 -10.37
N ILE A 196 -12.77 -10.19 -9.42
CA ILE A 196 -11.79 -11.26 -9.58
C ILE A 196 -12.42 -12.56 -9.06
N SER A 197 -12.35 -13.63 -9.84
CA SER A 197 -12.91 -14.94 -9.48
C SER A 197 -12.16 -15.57 -8.29
N GLN A 198 -12.67 -16.72 -7.80
CA GLN A 198 -11.94 -17.56 -6.86
C GLN A 198 -10.76 -18.27 -7.57
N GLY A 199 -9.71 -18.57 -6.81
CA GLY A 199 -8.53 -19.29 -7.29
C GLY A 199 -7.39 -19.22 -6.28
N ALA A 200 -6.25 -19.81 -6.60
CA ALA A 200 -5.07 -19.65 -5.76
C ALA A 200 -4.60 -18.20 -5.76
N GLN A 201 -4.26 -17.65 -4.59
CA GLN A 201 -3.83 -16.24 -4.47
C GLN A 201 -2.71 -15.87 -5.46
N LYS A 202 -1.74 -16.78 -5.68
CA LYS A 202 -0.63 -16.55 -6.62
C LYS A 202 -1.15 -16.34 -8.06
N GLU A 203 -2.10 -17.14 -8.50
CA GLU A 203 -2.71 -17.06 -9.83
C GLU A 203 -3.50 -15.76 -9.99
N LEU A 204 -4.32 -15.41 -8.98
CA LEU A 204 -5.11 -14.19 -8.99
C LEU A 204 -4.23 -12.92 -8.98
N ARG A 205 -3.13 -12.95 -8.22
CA ARG A 205 -2.14 -11.85 -8.26
C ARG A 205 -1.47 -11.73 -9.62
N ALA A 206 -1.13 -12.86 -10.26
CA ALA A 206 -0.57 -12.86 -11.62
C ALA A 206 -1.58 -12.32 -12.64
N GLU A 207 -2.84 -12.70 -12.53
CA GLU A 207 -3.94 -12.19 -13.36
C GLU A 207 -4.10 -10.66 -13.25
N CYS A 208 -3.90 -10.11 -12.03
CA CYS A 208 -3.95 -8.67 -11.77
C CYS A 208 -2.62 -7.95 -12.06
N GLY A 209 -1.55 -8.66 -12.45
CA GLY A 209 -0.24 -8.07 -12.69
C GLY A 209 0.52 -7.68 -11.43
N LEU A 210 0.17 -8.28 -10.29
CA LEU A 210 0.78 -8.05 -8.97
C LEU A 210 1.91 -9.05 -8.65
N THR A 211 2.44 -9.74 -9.66
CA THR A 211 3.63 -10.60 -9.56
C THR A 211 4.73 -10.07 -10.45
N GLY A 212 6.00 -10.30 -10.07
CA GLY A 212 7.17 -9.93 -10.89
C GLY A 212 7.30 -10.71 -12.20
N GLU A 213 6.47 -11.73 -12.44
CA GLU A 213 6.50 -12.51 -13.66
C GLU A 213 6.08 -11.63 -14.86
N LYS A 214 6.99 -11.44 -15.81
CA LYS A 214 6.70 -10.76 -17.09
C LYS A 214 5.56 -11.50 -17.78
N LYS A 215 4.40 -10.89 -17.95
CA LYS A 215 3.43 -11.33 -18.96
C LYS A 215 4.15 -11.22 -20.29
N LYS A 216 4.54 -12.35 -20.91
CA LYS A 216 4.85 -12.37 -22.33
C LYS A 216 3.61 -11.82 -23.03
N ARG A 217 3.71 -10.60 -23.55
CA ARG A 217 2.67 -10.08 -24.43
C ARG A 217 2.65 -10.98 -25.65
N VAL A 218 1.56 -11.69 -25.84
CA VAL A 218 1.16 -12.29 -27.12
C VAL A 218 0.74 -11.17 -28.04
#